data_9ca2c1f229f6afb98cf43171a07a5c5b
#
_entry.id   9ca2c1f229f6afb98cf43171a07a5c5b
#
_cell.length_a   1.000
_cell.length_b   1.000
_cell.length_c   1.000
_cell.angle_alpha   90.00
_cell.angle_beta   90.00
_cell.angle_gamma   90.00
#
_symmetry.space_group_name_H-M   'P 1'
#
loop_
_entity.id
_entity.type
_entity.pdbx_description
1 polymer ?
#
loop_
_entity_poly.entity_id
_entity_poly.type
_entity_poly.pdbx_seq_one_letter_code
_entity_poly.pdbx_strand_id
1 'polypeptide(L)'
;GKAAARALYSPILRGSVTRMELYASCAYAHFLSYGLELSERQMYEIAPSDIGNLFHAAIDMYFTRMKEENRLFSGISEEDRQKMVAECVASVTEEYGNAILGSSYRNQYLERKVYRITDRTIWALTEQLKKGDFEPAGFEVSFSPMDHLRAMRIPLSSEEAIHLRGRIDRIDLCEDGDRLYLKIIDYKTGKTKFDLTDIYY
;
A
#
# COMPACT_ATOMS: atom_id res chain seq x y z
N GLY A 1 -21.54 3.24 27.71
CA GLY A 1 -21.64 1.85 28.20
C GLY A 1 -21.64 0.85 27.04
N LYS A 2 -21.58 -0.48 27.32
CA LYS A 2 -21.50 -1.54 26.31
C LYS A 2 -22.59 -1.48 25.24
N ALA A 3 -23.82 -1.12 25.62
CA ALA A 3 -24.96 -1.00 24.68
C ALA A 3 -24.71 0.11 23.63
N ALA A 4 -24.19 1.25 24.05
CA ALA A 4 -23.83 2.34 23.12
C ALA A 4 -22.67 1.93 22.19
N ALA A 5 -21.66 1.25 22.71
CA ALA A 5 -20.56 0.75 21.91
C ALA A 5 -21.02 -0.27 20.86
N ARG A 6 -21.91 -1.21 21.24
CA ARG A 6 -22.49 -2.18 20.29
C ARG A 6 -23.38 -1.53 19.22
N ALA A 7 -24.09 -0.46 19.58
CA ALA A 7 -24.89 0.31 18.62
C ALA A 7 -24.01 1.05 17.59
N LEU A 8 -22.86 1.57 18.02
CA LEU A 8 -21.94 2.33 17.16
C LEU A 8 -21.03 1.40 16.32
N TYR A 9 -20.55 0.30 16.89
CA TYR A 9 -19.44 -0.44 16.30
C TYR A 9 -19.80 -1.87 15.87
N SER A 10 -21.00 -2.36 16.15
CA SER A 10 -21.38 -3.76 15.91
C SER A 10 -20.58 -4.79 16.75
N PRO A 11 -21.09 -6.01 16.99
CA PRO A 11 -20.35 -7.08 17.69
C PRO A 11 -19.12 -7.56 16.92
N ILE A 12 -19.19 -7.52 15.58
CA ILE A 12 -18.05 -7.85 14.71
C ILE A 12 -17.49 -6.57 14.12
N LEU A 13 -16.39 -6.11 14.68
CA LEU A 13 -15.72 -4.89 14.26
C LEU A 13 -14.88 -5.14 13.01
N ARG A 14 -15.14 -4.39 11.93
CA ARG A 14 -14.24 -4.34 10.78
C ARG A 14 -13.14 -3.32 11.09
N GLY A 15 -11.93 -3.81 11.34
CA GLY A 15 -10.77 -3.01 11.73
C GLY A 15 -9.68 -2.99 10.66
N SER A 16 -8.87 -1.95 10.68
CA SER A 16 -7.57 -1.88 10.01
C SER A 16 -6.50 -1.62 11.05
N VAL A 17 -5.25 -1.86 10.72
CA VAL A 17 -4.11 -1.54 11.60
C VAL A 17 -4.15 -0.06 11.99
N THR A 18 -4.32 0.84 11.03
CA THR A 18 -4.41 2.29 11.25
C THR A 18 -5.55 2.66 12.21
N ARG A 19 -6.70 1.98 12.12
CA ARG A 19 -7.81 2.21 13.05
C ARG A 19 -7.46 1.78 14.47
N MET A 20 -6.73 0.68 14.63
CA MET A 20 -6.26 0.20 15.94
C MET A 20 -5.19 1.12 16.52
N GLU A 21 -4.25 1.59 15.71
CA GLU A 21 -3.23 2.56 16.09
C GLU A 21 -3.87 3.88 16.55
N LEU A 22 -4.88 4.37 15.82
CA LEU A 22 -5.61 5.57 16.22
C LEU A 22 -6.31 5.38 17.56
N TYR A 23 -6.92 4.21 17.78
CA TYR A 23 -7.54 3.92 19.09
C TYR A 23 -6.51 3.87 20.21
N ALA A 24 -5.38 3.22 19.98
CA ALA A 24 -4.29 3.11 20.97
C ALA A 24 -3.66 4.48 21.29
N SER A 25 -3.51 5.35 20.29
CA SER A 25 -2.97 6.70 20.47
C SER A 25 -3.97 7.65 21.13
N CYS A 26 -5.24 7.63 20.69
CA CYS A 26 -6.30 8.48 21.21
C CYS A 26 -7.69 7.89 20.97
N ALA A 27 -8.28 7.29 22.00
CA ALA A 27 -9.63 6.71 21.93
C ALA A 27 -10.72 7.76 21.56
N TYR A 28 -10.51 9.03 21.94
CA TYR A 28 -11.44 10.11 21.57
C TYR A 28 -11.37 10.45 20.08
N ALA A 29 -10.17 10.54 19.51
CA ALA A 29 -10.01 10.73 18.07
C ALA A 29 -10.61 9.56 17.28
N HIS A 30 -10.40 8.32 17.73
CA HIS A 30 -11.06 7.15 17.17
C HIS A 30 -12.58 7.24 17.23
N PHE A 31 -13.15 7.68 18.36
CA PHE A 31 -14.60 7.86 18.50
C PHE A 31 -15.14 8.91 17.52
N LEU A 32 -14.45 10.04 17.35
CA LEU A 32 -14.85 11.08 16.41
C LEU A 32 -14.84 10.56 14.96
N SER A 33 -13.75 9.88 14.58
CA SER A 33 -13.56 9.41 13.20
C SER A 33 -14.40 8.18 12.83
N TYR A 34 -14.53 7.22 13.73
CA TYR A 34 -15.17 5.93 13.45
C TYR A 34 -16.48 5.67 14.19
N GLY A 35 -16.79 6.44 15.21
CA GLY A 35 -18.06 6.39 15.93
C GLY A 35 -19.06 7.41 15.42
N LEU A 36 -18.60 8.63 15.21
CA LEU A 36 -19.41 9.74 14.69
C LEU A 36 -19.19 9.97 13.19
N GLU A 37 -18.23 9.27 12.57
CA GLU A 37 -17.88 9.39 11.14
C GLU A 37 -17.56 10.83 10.71
N LEU A 38 -16.98 11.61 11.63
CA LEU A 38 -16.55 12.96 11.32
C LEU A 38 -15.31 12.91 10.43
N SER A 39 -15.35 13.65 9.35
CA SER A 39 -14.23 13.86 8.45
C SER A 39 -13.89 15.33 8.35
N GLU A 40 -12.62 15.65 8.22
CA GLU A 40 -12.19 17.01 7.90
C GLU A 40 -12.76 17.41 6.53
N ARG A 41 -13.10 18.69 6.39
CA ARG A 41 -13.54 19.24 5.11
C ARG A 41 -12.41 19.03 4.09
N GLN A 42 -12.69 18.32 3.03
CA GLN A 42 -11.73 18.12 1.95
C GLN A 42 -11.37 19.48 1.33
N MET A 43 -10.14 19.91 1.56
CA MET A 43 -9.55 21.01 0.77
C MET A 43 -8.92 20.34 -0.46
N TYR A 44 -9.23 20.85 -1.65
CA TYR A 44 -8.69 20.38 -2.92
C TYR A 44 -7.20 20.77 -3.04
N GLU A 45 -6.39 20.30 -2.10
CA GLU A 45 -4.95 20.43 -2.13
C GLU A 45 -4.32 19.03 -2.16
N ILE A 46 -3.32 18.87 -3.02
CA ILE A 46 -2.57 17.62 -3.09
C ILE A 46 -1.80 17.44 -1.79
N ALA A 47 -2.21 16.46 -1.02
CA ALA A 47 -1.57 16.07 0.22
C ALA A 47 -0.33 15.20 -0.03
N PRO A 48 0.61 15.11 0.90
CA PRO A 48 1.72 14.15 0.82
C PRO A 48 1.28 12.69 0.67
N SER A 49 0.11 12.33 1.22
CA SER A 49 -0.53 11.02 1.06
C SER A 49 -0.87 10.69 -0.41
N ASP A 50 -1.22 11.70 -1.20
CA ASP A 50 -1.57 11.51 -2.61
C ASP A 50 -0.36 11.08 -3.44
N ILE A 51 0.82 11.63 -3.12
CA ILE A 51 2.08 11.19 -3.73
C ILE A 51 2.36 9.73 -3.39
N GLY A 52 2.07 9.32 -2.14
CA GLY A 52 2.16 7.92 -1.72
C GLY A 52 1.24 7.03 -2.54
N ASN A 53 -0.03 7.38 -2.65
CA ASN A 53 -1.02 6.61 -3.40
C ASN A 53 -0.64 6.48 -4.89
N LEU A 54 -0.22 7.58 -5.53
CA LEU A 54 0.23 7.58 -6.92
C LEU A 54 1.48 6.71 -7.11
N PHE A 55 2.42 6.76 -6.16
CA PHE A 55 3.62 5.95 -6.19
C PHE A 55 3.30 4.45 -6.08
N HIS A 56 2.45 4.04 -5.15
CA HIS A 56 2.01 2.65 -4.99
C HIS A 56 1.28 2.16 -6.26
N ALA A 57 0.32 2.95 -6.77
CA ALA A 57 -0.40 2.61 -7.98
C ALA A 57 0.52 2.47 -9.21
N ALA A 58 1.52 3.34 -9.35
CA ALA A 58 2.48 3.26 -10.45
C ALA A 58 3.38 2.02 -10.37
N ILE A 59 3.81 1.63 -9.17
CA ILE A 59 4.58 0.40 -8.95
C ILE A 59 3.72 -0.84 -9.25
N ASP A 60 2.50 -0.88 -8.75
CA ASP A 60 1.57 -1.98 -9.01
C ASP A 60 1.31 -2.15 -10.51
N MET A 61 0.97 -1.06 -11.20
CA MET A 61 0.77 -1.05 -12.65
C MET A 61 2.01 -1.54 -13.41
N TYR A 62 3.21 -1.10 -13.02
CA TYR A 62 4.46 -1.53 -13.66
C TYR A 62 4.68 -3.05 -13.52
N PHE A 63 4.57 -3.59 -12.32
CA PHE A 63 4.79 -5.00 -12.10
C PHE A 63 3.68 -5.89 -12.68
N THR A 64 2.43 -5.43 -12.64
CA THR A 64 1.30 -6.10 -13.29
C THR A 64 1.53 -6.21 -14.79
N ARG A 65 1.93 -5.11 -15.43
CA ARG A 65 2.24 -5.07 -16.87
C ARG A 65 3.42 -5.97 -17.23
N MET A 66 4.50 -5.97 -16.43
CA MET A 66 5.63 -6.88 -16.61
C MET A 66 5.20 -8.35 -16.60
N LYS A 67 4.28 -8.70 -15.69
CA LYS A 67 3.72 -10.06 -15.57
C LYS A 67 2.82 -10.41 -16.76
N GLU A 68 1.94 -9.51 -17.17
CA GLU A 68 1.06 -9.71 -18.33
C GLU A 68 1.85 -9.86 -19.64
N GLU A 69 2.94 -9.11 -19.82
CA GLU A 69 3.84 -9.20 -20.95
C GLU A 69 4.83 -10.39 -20.85
N ASN A 70 4.76 -11.20 -19.78
CA ASN A 70 5.69 -12.30 -19.48
C ASN A 70 7.17 -11.88 -19.55
N ARG A 71 7.49 -10.68 -19.11
CA ARG A 71 8.85 -10.16 -19.05
C ARG A 71 9.53 -10.56 -17.75
N LEU A 72 10.79 -10.97 -17.84
CA LEU A 72 11.61 -11.22 -16.65
C LEU A 72 11.92 -9.90 -15.92
N PHE A 73 11.57 -9.83 -14.65
CA PHE A 73 11.82 -8.64 -13.82
C PHE A 73 13.30 -8.27 -13.74
N SER A 74 14.18 -9.26 -13.76
CA SER A 74 15.64 -9.07 -13.73
C SER A 74 16.28 -8.79 -15.09
N GLY A 75 15.54 -9.02 -16.20
CA GLY A 75 16.07 -8.96 -17.55
C GLY A 75 15.75 -7.69 -18.35
N ILE A 76 15.01 -6.75 -17.76
CA ILE A 76 14.62 -5.53 -18.47
C ILE A 76 15.81 -4.57 -18.68
N SER A 77 15.91 -3.98 -19.86
CA SER A 77 16.89 -2.93 -20.14
C SER A 77 16.56 -1.65 -19.37
N GLU A 78 17.57 -0.81 -19.14
CA GLU A 78 17.36 0.47 -18.45
C GLU A 78 16.42 1.39 -19.25
N GLU A 79 16.56 1.40 -20.57
CA GLU A 79 15.73 2.23 -21.46
C GLU A 79 14.26 1.79 -21.44
N ASP A 80 14.00 0.47 -21.57
CA ASP A 80 12.66 -0.08 -21.51
C ASP A 80 12.01 0.12 -20.14
N ARG A 81 12.80 -0.04 -19.06
CA ARG A 81 12.33 0.22 -17.70
C ARG A 81 11.88 1.67 -17.53
N GLN A 82 12.72 2.63 -17.93
CA GLN A 82 12.41 4.05 -17.80
C GLN A 82 11.19 4.44 -18.64
N LYS A 83 11.08 3.92 -19.85
CA LYS A 83 9.92 4.13 -20.72
C LYS A 83 8.63 3.60 -20.09
N MET A 84 8.66 2.35 -19.63
CA MET A 84 7.50 1.73 -18.99
C MET A 84 7.08 2.46 -17.71
N VAL A 85 8.05 2.87 -16.89
CA VAL A 85 7.77 3.69 -15.69
C VAL A 85 7.12 5.01 -16.05
N ALA A 86 7.61 5.69 -17.09
CA ALA A 86 7.01 6.96 -17.54
C ALA A 86 5.57 6.77 -18.00
N GLU A 87 5.27 5.72 -18.76
CA GLU A 87 3.92 5.38 -19.20
C GLU A 87 2.99 5.05 -18.01
N CYS A 88 3.46 4.24 -17.04
CA CYS A 88 2.67 3.91 -15.85
C CYS A 88 2.37 5.15 -15.00
N VAL A 89 3.36 6.00 -14.76
CA VAL A 89 3.17 7.23 -13.99
C VAL A 89 2.22 8.19 -14.71
N ALA A 90 2.35 8.33 -16.02
CA ALA A 90 1.43 9.17 -16.81
C ALA A 90 -0.02 8.66 -16.71
N SER A 91 -0.24 7.35 -16.87
CA SER A 91 -1.56 6.74 -16.75
C SER A 91 -2.20 6.96 -15.39
N VAL A 92 -1.45 6.68 -14.32
CA VAL A 92 -1.94 6.83 -12.93
C VAL A 92 -2.21 8.29 -12.58
N THR A 93 -1.36 9.21 -13.05
CA THR A 93 -1.56 10.65 -12.81
C THR A 93 -2.73 11.21 -13.62
N GLU A 94 -2.99 10.70 -14.81
CA GLU A 94 -4.15 11.07 -15.62
C GLU A 94 -5.47 10.62 -14.98
N GLU A 95 -5.53 9.37 -14.51
CA GLU A 95 -6.71 8.85 -13.79
C GLU A 95 -7.00 9.65 -12.52
N TYR A 96 -5.96 9.95 -11.76
CA TYR A 96 -6.07 10.78 -10.55
C TYR A 96 -6.40 12.24 -10.90
N GLY A 97 -5.89 12.72 -12.03
CA GLY A 97 -6.02 14.10 -12.48
C GLY A 97 -7.38 14.47 -13.04
N ASN A 98 -8.14 13.53 -13.57
CA ASN A 98 -9.54 13.76 -13.97
C ASN A 98 -10.43 14.25 -12.81
N ALA A 99 -9.96 14.07 -11.56
CA ALA A 99 -10.63 14.58 -10.37
C ALA A 99 -10.09 15.94 -9.88
N ILE A 100 -8.78 16.25 -10.05
CA ILE A 100 -8.15 17.37 -9.29
C ILE A 100 -7.03 18.10 -10.07
N LEU A 101 -6.40 17.48 -11.08
CA LEU A 101 -5.12 17.91 -11.64
C LEU A 101 -5.22 18.73 -12.95
N GLY A 102 -6.14 19.69 -13.06
CA GLY A 102 -6.10 20.63 -14.19
C GLY A 102 -4.72 21.32 -14.30
N SER A 103 -4.10 21.20 -15.44
CA SER A 103 -3.01 21.93 -16.12
C SER A 103 -2.11 22.94 -15.35
N SER A 104 -1.79 22.77 -14.07
CA SER A 104 -0.91 23.70 -13.36
C SER A 104 0.55 23.23 -13.34
N TYR A 105 1.51 24.17 -13.28
CA TYR A 105 2.95 23.88 -13.09
C TYR A 105 3.23 23.02 -11.87
N ARG A 106 2.35 23.07 -10.87
CA ARG A 106 2.43 22.25 -9.65
C ARG A 106 2.23 20.77 -9.97
N ASN A 107 1.34 20.46 -10.90
CA ASN A 107 1.05 19.08 -11.31
C ASN A 107 2.20 18.45 -12.06
N GLN A 108 2.82 19.19 -12.98
CA GLN A 108 4.02 18.75 -13.69
C GLN A 108 5.18 18.47 -12.71
N TYR A 109 5.30 19.29 -11.65
CA TYR A 109 6.29 19.04 -10.60
C TYR A 109 6.01 17.73 -9.85
N LEU A 110 4.75 17.46 -9.52
CA LEU A 110 4.34 16.25 -8.81
C LEU A 110 4.53 15.00 -9.66
N GLU A 111 4.12 15.04 -10.92
CA GLU A 111 4.35 13.96 -11.87
C GLU A 111 5.84 13.64 -11.99
N ARG A 112 6.69 14.63 -12.17
CA ARG A 112 8.15 14.46 -12.19
C ARG A 112 8.69 13.89 -10.88
N LYS A 113 8.12 14.29 -9.75
CA LYS A 113 8.52 13.76 -8.44
C LYS A 113 8.11 12.31 -8.30
N VAL A 114 6.87 11.95 -8.64
CA VAL A 114 6.39 10.55 -8.61
C VAL A 114 7.22 9.71 -9.57
N TYR A 115 7.43 10.15 -10.81
CA TYR A 115 8.28 9.46 -11.77
C TYR A 115 9.67 9.15 -11.18
N ARG A 116 10.34 10.16 -10.64
CA ARG A 116 11.71 9.99 -10.13
C ARG A 116 11.81 9.01 -8.97
N ILE A 117 10.86 9.04 -8.03
CA ILE A 117 10.87 8.09 -6.90
C ILE A 117 10.50 6.68 -7.37
N THR A 118 9.54 6.55 -8.29
CA THR A 118 9.10 5.26 -8.85
C THR A 118 10.22 4.62 -9.65
N ASP A 119 10.84 5.37 -10.57
CA ASP A 119 11.95 4.87 -11.39
C ASP A 119 13.13 4.39 -10.53
N ARG A 120 13.52 5.18 -9.54
CA ARG A 120 14.61 4.80 -8.63
C ARG A 120 14.26 3.57 -7.78
N THR A 121 13.03 3.46 -7.33
CA THR A 121 12.57 2.30 -6.55
C THR A 121 12.54 1.05 -7.42
N ILE A 122 11.97 1.11 -8.62
CA ILE A 122 11.91 -0.01 -9.54
C ILE A 122 13.32 -0.45 -9.95
N TRP A 123 14.24 0.50 -10.20
CA TRP A 123 15.65 0.17 -10.42
C TRP A 123 16.26 -0.61 -9.25
N ALA A 124 16.08 -0.12 -8.02
CA ALA A 124 16.62 -0.78 -6.84
C ALA A 124 16.04 -2.19 -6.64
N LEU A 125 14.74 -2.35 -6.87
CA LEU A 125 14.05 -3.64 -6.80
C LEU A 125 14.53 -4.60 -7.90
N THR A 126 14.74 -4.10 -9.11
CA THR A 126 15.30 -4.89 -10.22
C THR A 126 16.71 -5.38 -9.89
N GLU A 127 17.56 -4.52 -9.35
CA GLU A 127 18.92 -4.90 -8.92
C GLU A 127 18.90 -5.90 -7.74
N GLN A 128 17.92 -5.80 -6.87
CA GLN A 128 17.73 -6.77 -5.77
C GLN A 128 17.31 -8.13 -6.31
N LEU A 129 16.38 -8.18 -7.28
CA LEU A 129 15.92 -9.42 -7.89
C LEU A 129 17.02 -10.13 -8.68
N LYS A 130 17.96 -9.39 -9.28
CA LYS A 130 19.14 -9.98 -9.96
C LYS A 130 20.09 -10.72 -9.02
N LYS A 131 20.02 -10.46 -7.71
CA LYS A 131 20.97 -10.99 -6.71
C LYS A 131 20.41 -12.11 -5.85
N GLY A 132 19.17 -12.52 -6.08
CA GLY A 132 18.51 -13.54 -5.25
C GLY A 132 17.48 -14.33 -6.04
N ASP A 133 16.97 -15.38 -5.42
CA ASP A 133 16.05 -16.35 -6.04
C ASP A 133 14.57 -16.03 -5.71
N PHE A 134 14.30 -14.86 -5.11
CA PHE A 134 12.94 -14.43 -4.85
C PHE A 134 12.29 -13.86 -6.10
N GLU A 135 11.08 -14.35 -6.40
CA GLU A 135 10.26 -13.86 -7.51
C GLU A 135 9.03 -13.13 -7.00
N PRO A 136 8.65 -11.99 -7.60
CA PRO A 136 7.44 -11.29 -7.27
C PRO A 136 6.20 -12.13 -7.60
N ALA A 137 5.40 -12.45 -6.58
CA ALA A 137 4.21 -13.28 -6.69
C ALA A 137 2.90 -12.49 -6.63
N GLY A 138 2.85 -11.42 -5.83
CA GLY A 138 1.67 -10.62 -5.67
C GLY A 138 1.97 -9.14 -5.38
N PHE A 139 1.10 -8.26 -5.88
CA PHE A 139 1.17 -6.81 -5.71
C PHE A 139 -0.18 -6.32 -5.22
N GLU A 140 -0.19 -5.30 -4.34
CA GLU A 140 -1.40 -4.69 -3.77
C GLU A 140 -2.41 -5.75 -3.28
N VAL A 141 -1.89 -6.81 -2.66
CA VAL A 141 -2.69 -7.98 -2.26
C VAL A 141 -3.57 -7.62 -1.08
N SER A 142 -4.86 -7.49 -1.32
CA SER A 142 -5.83 -7.21 -0.28
C SER A 142 -6.19 -8.46 0.52
N PHE A 143 -6.44 -8.26 1.82
CA PHE A 143 -7.01 -9.28 2.69
C PHE A 143 -8.20 -8.70 3.44
N SER A 144 -9.35 -9.33 3.26
CA SER A 144 -10.60 -8.96 3.90
C SER A 144 -11.51 -10.20 4.03
N PRO A 145 -12.65 -10.11 4.73
CA PRO A 145 -13.60 -11.22 4.79
C PRO A 145 -14.14 -11.70 3.43
N MET A 146 -14.01 -10.88 2.39
CA MET A 146 -14.52 -11.14 1.04
C MET A 146 -13.43 -11.46 0.02
N ASP A 147 -12.15 -11.31 0.39
CA ASP A 147 -11.02 -11.54 -0.50
C ASP A 147 -10.54 -13.01 -0.46
N HIS A 148 -9.70 -13.37 -1.42
CA HIS A 148 -9.05 -14.69 -1.46
C HIS A 148 -8.18 -14.92 -0.22
N LEU A 149 -7.49 -13.90 0.27
CA LEU A 149 -6.86 -13.91 1.58
C LEU A 149 -7.88 -13.51 2.63
N ARG A 150 -8.19 -14.45 3.51
CA ARG A 150 -9.16 -14.21 4.57
C ARG A 150 -8.65 -13.19 5.59
N ALA A 151 -9.55 -12.32 6.04
CA ALA A 151 -9.27 -11.43 7.15
C ALA A 151 -8.79 -12.19 8.38
N MET A 152 -7.79 -11.65 9.08
CA MET A 152 -7.41 -12.19 10.39
C MET A 152 -8.53 -11.90 11.39
N ARG A 153 -9.05 -12.94 12.02
CA ARG A 153 -10.05 -12.80 13.08
C ARG A 153 -9.37 -12.78 14.44
N ILE A 154 -9.51 -11.68 15.15
CA ILE A 154 -9.03 -11.50 16.53
C ILE A 154 -10.23 -11.60 17.45
N PRO A 155 -10.40 -12.68 18.25
CA PRO A 155 -11.50 -12.80 19.18
C PRO A 155 -11.28 -11.85 20.36
N LEU A 156 -12.33 -11.09 20.72
CA LEU A 156 -12.35 -10.21 21.90
C LEU A 156 -13.12 -10.87 23.04
N SER A 157 -14.15 -11.64 22.71
CA SER A 157 -14.94 -12.42 23.66
C SER A 157 -15.60 -13.61 22.90
N SER A 158 -16.49 -14.34 23.56
CA SER A 158 -17.28 -15.41 22.91
C SER A 158 -18.18 -14.90 21.79
N GLU A 159 -18.61 -13.64 21.84
CA GLU A 159 -19.55 -13.02 20.91
C GLU A 159 -18.97 -11.89 20.07
N GLU A 160 -17.77 -11.41 20.42
CA GLU A 160 -17.18 -10.21 19.82
C GLU A 160 -15.82 -10.53 19.19
N ALA A 161 -15.57 -10.00 18.01
CA ALA A 161 -14.33 -10.18 17.29
C ALA A 161 -13.98 -8.96 16.44
N ILE A 162 -12.68 -8.79 16.16
CA ILE A 162 -12.18 -7.87 15.15
C ILE A 162 -11.80 -8.69 13.92
N HIS A 163 -12.33 -8.31 12.76
CA HIS A 163 -11.85 -8.77 11.47
C HIS A 163 -10.90 -7.73 10.92
N LEU A 164 -9.60 -8.03 10.97
CA LEU A 164 -8.57 -7.17 10.41
C LEU A 164 -8.57 -7.28 8.89
N ARG A 165 -8.64 -6.12 8.24
CA ARG A 165 -8.48 -5.96 6.79
C ARG A 165 -7.27 -5.08 6.50
N GLY A 166 -6.66 -5.31 5.37
CA GLY A 166 -5.54 -4.50 4.92
C GLY A 166 -5.12 -4.88 3.51
N ARG A 167 -3.98 -4.35 3.13
CA ARG A 167 -3.36 -4.57 1.83
C ARG A 167 -1.86 -4.72 2.02
N ILE A 168 -1.29 -5.67 1.33
CA ILE A 168 0.14 -5.94 1.31
C ILE A 168 0.66 -5.38 -0.02
N ASP A 169 1.61 -4.48 0.01
CA ASP A 169 2.11 -3.81 -1.19
C ASP A 169 2.74 -4.81 -2.15
N ARG A 170 3.56 -5.73 -1.64
CA ARG A 170 4.18 -6.78 -2.46
C ARG A 170 4.51 -8.03 -1.65
N ILE A 171 4.33 -9.17 -2.31
CA ILE A 171 4.73 -10.49 -1.80
C ILE A 171 5.70 -11.10 -2.81
N ASP A 172 6.89 -11.52 -2.34
CA ASP A 172 7.84 -12.31 -3.11
C ASP A 172 7.92 -13.72 -2.54
N LEU A 173 8.10 -14.69 -3.41
CA LEU A 173 8.25 -16.10 -3.08
C LEU A 173 9.60 -16.63 -3.58
N CYS A 174 10.17 -17.58 -2.83
CA CYS A 174 11.31 -18.36 -3.24
C CYS A 174 11.08 -19.82 -2.84
N GLU A 175 11.19 -20.73 -3.78
CA GLU A 175 11.12 -22.17 -3.55
C GLU A 175 12.53 -22.75 -3.47
N ASP A 176 12.83 -23.48 -2.38
CA ASP A 176 14.09 -24.18 -2.17
C ASP A 176 13.79 -25.60 -1.67
N GLY A 177 13.81 -26.56 -2.57
CA GLY A 177 13.41 -27.94 -2.32
C GLY A 177 11.96 -28.03 -1.84
N ASP A 178 11.74 -28.55 -0.63
CA ASP A 178 10.42 -28.67 0.00
C ASP A 178 10.02 -27.43 0.82
N ARG A 179 10.79 -26.36 0.74
CA ARG A 179 10.56 -25.12 1.52
C ARG A 179 10.12 -23.99 0.63
N LEU A 180 9.09 -23.29 1.10
CA LEU A 180 8.61 -22.05 0.50
C LEU A 180 8.98 -20.89 1.42
N TYR A 181 9.78 -19.96 0.92
CA TYR A 181 10.11 -18.71 1.61
C TYR A 181 9.25 -17.59 1.08
N LEU A 182 8.73 -16.80 2.00
CA LEU A 182 7.85 -15.68 1.70
C LEU A 182 8.49 -14.39 2.24
N LYS A 183 8.56 -13.36 1.39
CA LYS A 183 9.01 -12.02 1.75
C LYS A 183 7.87 -11.04 1.52
N ILE A 184 7.53 -10.27 2.56
CA ILE A 184 6.54 -9.19 2.50
C ILE A 184 7.30 -7.88 2.43
N ILE A 185 6.93 -7.04 1.47
CA ILE A 185 7.54 -5.74 1.22
C ILE A 185 6.46 -4.67 1.33
N ASP A 186 6.76 -3.64 2.11
CA ASP A 186 5.94 -2.44 2.27
C ASP A 186 6.76 -1.23 1.80
N TYR A 187 6.18 -0.41 0.92
CA TYR A 187 6.84 0.75 0.34
C TYR A 187 6.53 2.02 1.13
N LYS A 188 7.55 2.78 1.48
CA LYS A 188 7.39 4.04 2.20
C LYS A 188 8.01 5.19 1.43
N THR A 189 7.19 6.20 1.10
CA THR A 189 7.63 7.43 0.43
C THR A 189 8.09 8.53 1.39
N GLY A 190 7.84 8.35 2.69
CA GLY A 190 8.20 9.28 3.76
C GLY A 190 9.62 9.14 4.28
N LYS A 191 10.04 10.07 5.14
CA LYS A 191 11.28 9.92 5.92
C LYS A 191 11.04 8.91 7.04
N THR A 192 11.42 7.67 6.83
CA THR A 192 11.43 6.65 7.89
C THR A 192 12.74 6.76 8.66
N LYS A 193 12.65 6.96 9.98
CA LYS A 193 13.81 6.76 10.84
C LYS A 193 13.99 5.26 11.01
N PHE A 194 15.15 4.78 10.62
CA PHE A 194 15.52 3.40 10.80
C PHE A 194 16.25 3.29 12.14
N ASP A 195 15.63 2.60 13.10
CA ASP A 195 16.30 2.26 14.35
C ASP A 195 16.68 0.78 14.33
N LEU A 196 17.95 0.49 14.58
CA LEU A 196 18.42 -0.90 14.59
C LEU A 196 17.78 -1.72 15.72
N THR A 197 17.29 -1.05 16.78
CA THR A 197 16.57 -1.72 17.87
C THR A 197 15.22 -2.25 17.43
N ASP A 198 14.58 -1.64 16.40
CA ASP A 198 13.29 -2.08 15.87
C ASP A 198 13.40 -3.38 15.04
N ILE A 199 14.62 -3.82 14.72
CA ILE A 199 14.87 -5.05 13.94
C ILE A 199 14.97 -6.29 14.85
N TYR A 200 15.31 -6.11 16.12
CA TYR A 200 15.66 -7.19 17.04
C TYR A 200 14.60 -7.52 18.10
N TYR A 201 13.41 -6.87 18.04
CA TYR A 201 12.33 -7.14 18.98
C TYR A 201 11.00 -7.36 18.29
#